data_c78380828593d07417bf3e7848a413e1
#
_entry.id   c78380828593d07417bf3e7848a413e1
#
_cell.length_a   1.000
_cell.length_b   1.000
_cell.length_c   1.000
_cell.angle_alpha   90.00
_cell.angle_beta   90.00
_cell.angle_gamma   90.00
#
_symmetry.space_group_name_H-M   'P 1'
#
loop_
_entity.id
_entity.type
_entity.pdbx_description
1 polymer ?
#
loop_
_entity_poly.entity_id
_entity_poly.type
_entity_poly.pdbx_seq_one_letter_code
_entity_poly.pdbx_strand_id
1 'polypeptide(L)'
;MAHIEVIAEYNEKGAMLWADAYPGAYSRGETVSMALEKFPKALSEYAEWAHGAPMPNLAESDFVVTHAYQTDLRVDDADSDVLFPSERLPMDMTEYTQKKQLCIRSAMDFEKLYVSIPQKDRALRKSRRTFYGKIPCSAREMTEHTNNTLEYYADAFGVPFETEGGFVEDRKRFFSAIESMPDFLAPRVFTARDGELWTLKKLLRRVLWHDRIHAHALYRLAITFWQKDRIQNPFCFTTEKGR
;
A
#
# COMPACT_ATOMS: atom_id res chain seq x y z
N MET A 1 5.14 18.35 -21.55
CA MET A 1 4.15 17.46 -20.90
C MET A 1 4.07 17.86 -19.43
N ALA A 2 2.93 17.71 -18.77
CA ALA A 2 2.88 17.95 -17.32
C ALA A 2 3.67 16.85 -16.62
N HIS A 3 4.58 17.23 -15.71
CA HIS A 3 5.32 16.28 -14.90
C HIS A 3 4.40 15.66 -13.83
N ILE A 4 4.69 14.42 -13.48
CA ILE A 4 4.04 13.70 -12.38
C ILE A 4 4.82 14.00 -11.11
N GLU A 5 4.15 14.60 -10.14
CA GLU A 5 4.75 14.93 -8.85
C GLU A 5 4.91 13.67 -8.00
N VAL A 6 6.09 13.49 -7.43
CA VAL A 6 6.40 12.40 -6.51
C VAL A 6 6.95 12.94 -5.21
N ILE A 7 6.69 12.19 -4.15
CA ILE A 7 7.13 12.46 -2.79
C ILE A 7 8.12 11.37 -2.41
N ALA A 8 9.27 11.76 -1.85
CA ALA A 8 10.31 10.85 -1.39
C ALA A 8 10.40 10.84 0.14
N GLU A 9 10.57 9.67 0.72
CA GLU A 9 11.04 9.46 2.09
C GLU A 9 12.30 8.61 2.04
N TYR A 10 13.37 9.05 2.68
CA TYR A 10 14.69 8.45 2.48
C TYR A 10 15.61 8.58 3.68
N ASN A 11 16.61 7.71 3.73
CA ASN A 11 17.79 7.81 4.59
C ASN A 11 18.98 7.07 3.96
N GLU A 12 20.03 6.83 4.75
CA GLU A 12 21.23 6.10 4.29
C GLU A 12 20.96 4.62 3.92
N LYS A 13 19.82 4.04 4.33
CA LYS A 13 19.47 2.63 4.10
C LYS A 13 18.56 2.43 2.89
N GLY A 14 17.92 3.49 2.40
CA GLY A 14 17.02 3.36 1.26
C GLY A 14 16.11 4.56 1.04
N ALA A 15 15.26 4.43 0.04
CA ALA A 15 14.25 5.41 -0.32
C ALA A 15 12.94 4.75 -0.74
N MET A 16 11.83 5.41 -0.42
CA MET A 16 10.49 5.13 -0.92
C MET A 16 9.95 6.36 -1.65
N LEU A 17 9.27 6.12 -2.77
CA LEU A 17 8.60 7.14 -3.56
C LEU A 17 7.13 6.84 -3.71
N TRP A 18 6.32 7.89 -3.70
CA TRP A 18 4.87 7.85 -3.97
C TRP A 18 4.46 8.97 -4.92
N ALA A 19 3.36 8.78 -5.63
CA ALA A 19 2.68 9.87 -6.33
C ALA A 19 1.33 10.13 -5.62
N ASP A 20 1.09 11.36 -5.21
CA ASP A 20 -0.11 11.75 -4.47
C ASP A 20 -1.40 11.51 -5.27
N ALA A 21 -1.36 11.80 -6.57
CA ALA A 21 -2.48 11.57 -7.49
C ALA A 21 -2.80 10.07 -7.72
N TYR A 22 -1.90 9.15 -7.31
CA TYR A 22 -2.00 7.71 -7.55
C TYR A 22 -1.80 6.94 -6.24
N PRO A 23 -2.73 7.04 -5.28
CA PRO A 23 -2.59 6.44 -3.97
C PRO A 23 -2.48 4.92 -4.06
N GLY A 24 -1.36 4.37 -3.65
CA GLY A 24 -1.01 2.95 -3.82
C GLY A 24 0.05 2.67 -4.88
N ALA A 25 0.37 3.64 -5.77
CA ALA A 25 1.58 3.58 -6.59
C ALA A 25 2.80 3.92 -5.72
N TYR A 26 3.78 3.05 -5.69
CA TYR A 26 5.02 3.26 -4.94
C TYR A 26 6.19 2.51 -5.57
N SER A 27 7.39 3.01 -5.33
CA SER A 27 8.62 2.27 -5.63
C SER A 27 9.60 2.36 -4.47
N ARG A 28 10.60 1.49 -4.47
CA ARG A 28 11.69 1.49 -3.48
C ARG A 28 13.04 1.26 -4.15
N GLY A 29 14.07 1.89 -3.59
CA GLY A 29 15.45 1.73 -4.01
C GLY A 29 16.41 1.92 -2.84
N GLU A 30 17.70 1.63 -3.07
CA GLU A 30 18.76 1.97 -2.12
C GLU A 30 18.99 3.49 -2.06
N THR A 31 18.61 4.19 -3.12
CA THR A 31 18.65 5.64 -3.24
C THR A 31 17.36 6.16 -3.89
N VAL A 32 17.10 7.46 -3.75
CA VAL A 32 15.98 8.14 -4.42
C VAL A 32 16.04 7.93 -5.94
N SER A 33 17.23 8.03 -6.56
CA SER A 33 17.41 7.80 -8.01
C SER A 33 17.02 6.37 -8.40
N MET A 34 17.49 5.36 -7.68
CA MET A 34 17.13 3.95 -7.95
C MET A 34 15.64 3.65 -7.72
N ALA A 35 15.01 4.35 -6.79
CA ALA A 35 13.56 4.26 -6.63
C ALA A 35 12.84 4.95 -7.80
N LEU A 36 13.34 6.09 -8.29
CA LEU A 36 12.77 6.83 -9.41
C LEU A 36 12.86 6.03 -10.72
N GLU A 37 13.97 5.35 -11.00
CA GLU A 37 14.11 4.45 -12.16
C GLU A 37 13.02 3.37 -12.23
N LYS A 38 12.51 2.91 -11.07
CA LYS A 38 11.47 1.88 -10.98
C LYS A 38 10.06 2.44 -11.00
N PHE A 39 9.91 3.74 -10.76
CA PHE A 39 8.61 4.35 -10.56
C PHE A 39 7.69 4.33 -11.81
N PRO A 40 8.21 4.53 -13.06
CA PRO A 40 7.42 4.41 -14.28
C PRO A 40 6.65 3.09 -14.38
N LYS A 41 7.34 1.98 -14.09
CA LYS A 41 6.74 0.64 -14.08
C LYS A 41 5.69 0.51 -12.98
N ALA A 42 6.01 0.93 -11.76
CA ALA A 42 5.10 0.84 -10.63
C ALA A 42 3.81 1.64 -10.84
N LEU A 43 3.93 2.82 -11.45
CA LEU A 43 2.80 3.67 -11.79
C LEU A 43 1.96 3.07 -12.92
N SER A 44 2.60 2.51 -13.95
CA SER A 44 1.88 1.86 -15.06
C SER A 44 1.08 0.64 -14.58
N GLU A 45 1.66 -0.20 -13.72
CA GLU A 45 0.96 -1.33 -13.08
C GLU A 45 -0.22 -0.86 -12.21
N TYR A 46 -0.04 0.24 -11.48
CA TYR A 46 -1.12 0.82 -10.69
C TYR A 46 -2.25 1.35 -11.58
N ALA A 47 -1.92 2.08 -12.66
CA ALA A 47 -2.90 2.64 -13.57
C ALA A 47 -3.70 1.55 -14.29
N GLU A 48 -3.05 0.48 -14.73
CA GLU A 48 -3.71 -0.69 -15.32
C GLU A 48 -4.70 -1.31 -14.31
N TRP A 49 -4.26 -1.49 -13.07
CA TRP A 49 -5.14 -2.01 -12.03
C TRP A 49 -6.28 -1.05 -11.69
N ALA A 50 -5.99 0.23 -11.42
CA ALA A 50 -6.98 1.17 -10.90
C ALA A 50 -7.95 1.67 -11.98
N HIS A 51 -7.47 1.86 -13.21
CA HIS A 51 -8.19 2.53 -14.30
C HIS A 51 -8.44 1.63 -15.52
N GLY A 52 -7.91 0.40 -15.52
CA GLY A 52 -8.13 -0.57 -16.62
C GLY A 52 -7.22 -0.40 -17.82
N ALA A 53 -6.26 0.53 -17.75
CA ALA A 53 -5.28 0.72 -18.83
C ALA A 53 -3.91 1.15 -18.23
N PRO A 54 -2.79 0.58 -18.70
CA PRO A 54 -1.47 1.01 -18.30
C PRO A 54 -1.19 2.43 -18.82
N MET A 55 -0.29 3.14 -18.15
CA MET A 55 0.25 4.40 -18.66
C MET A 55 1.44 4.07 -19.58
N PRO A 56 1.31 4.29 -20.90
CA PRO A 56 2.38 3.94 -21.84
C PRO A 56 3.48 4.99 -21.85
N ASN A 57 4.70 4.55 -22.17
CA ASN A 57 5.86 5.39 -22.46
C ASN A 57 6.29 6.35 -21.34
N LEU A 58 6.04 6.01 -20.08
CA LEU A 58 6.59 6.77 -18.95
C LEU A 58 8.10 6.58 -18.87
N ALA A 59 8.83 7.68 -18.76
CA ALA A 59 10.25 7.73 -18.49
C ALA A 59 10.54 8.39 -17.14
N GLU A 60 11.75 8.22 -16.62
CA GLU A 60 12.17 8.86 -15.36
C GLU A 60 12.02 10.39 -15.44
N SER A 61 12.27 10.99 -16.59
CA SER A 61 12.13 12.43 -16.83
C SER A 61 10.71 12.96 -16.71
N ASP A 62 9.69 12.11 -16.70
CA ASP A 62 8.29 12.51 -16.53
C ASP A 62 7.94 12.77 -15.06
N PHE A 63 8.85 12.44 -14.13
CA PHE A 63 8.62 12.57 -12.70
C PHE A 63 9.47 13.70 -12.10
N VAL A 64 8.87 14.42 -11.16
CA VAL A 64 9.56 15.46 -10.38
C VAL A 64 9.35 15.20 -8.89
N VAL A 65 10.45 15.07 -8.16
CA VAL A 65 10.40 14.98 -6.70
C VAL A 65 10.10 16.38 -6.14
N THR A 66 8.86 16.60 -5.72
CA THR A 66 8.41 17.89 -5.19
C THR A 66 8.64 18.03 -3.68
N HIS A 67 8.64 16.90 -2.97
CA HIS A 67 8.91 16.86 -1.55
C HIS A 67 9.82 15.67 -1.22
N ALA A 68 10.83 15.92 -0.39
CA ALA A 68 11.76 14.89 0.06
C ALA A 68 11.92 14.97 1.59
N TYR A 69 11.59 13.87 2.27
CA TYR A 69 11.62 13.76 3.72
C TYR A 69 12.75 12.82 4.14
N GLN A 70 13.67 13.33 4.93
CA GLN A 70 14.66 12.50 5.60
C GLN A 70 14.04 11.92 6.87
N THR A 71 14.24 10.62 7.12
CA THR A 71 13.64 9.91 8.26
C THR A 71 14.64 8.95 8.90
N ASP A 72 14.45 8.66 10.18
CA ASP A 72 15.20 7.63 10.91
C ASP A 72 14.55 6.24 10.81
N LEU A 73 13.37 6.14 10.16
CA LEU A 73 12.64 4.89 10.03
C LEU A 73 13.34 3.89 9.11
N ARG A 74 12.89 2.64 9.19
CA ARG A 74 13.41 1.54 8.37
C ARG A 74 12.77 1.51 6.98
N VAL A 75 13.03 2.55 6.18
CA VAL A 75 12.51 2.64 4.79
C VAL A 75 12.92 1.43 3.92
N ASP A 76 14.06 0.81 4.23
CA ASP A 76 14.52 -0.43 3.63
C ASP A 76 13.59 -1.63 3.94
N ASP A 77 12.89 -1.61 5.06
CA ASP A 77 11.85 -2.58 5.44
C ASP A 77 10.42 -2.08 5.13
N ALA A 78 10.28 -0.98 4.40
CA ALA A 78 9.02 -0.30 4.09
C ALA A 78 8.32 0.30 5.33
N ASP A 79 9.10 0.77 6.28
CA ASP A 79 8.63 1.58 7.39
C ASP A 79 8.49 3.04 6.95
N SER A 80 7.36 3.68 7.21
CA SER A 80 7.05 5.04 6.78
C SER A 80 6.00 5.67 7.68
N ASP A 81 6.22 6.92 8.05
CA ASP A 81 5.25 7.74 8.79
C ASP A 81 4.87 9.04 8.08
N VAL A 82 5.40 9.26 6.88
CA VAL A 82 5.24 10.52 6.15
C VAL A 82 3.77 10.89 5.95
N LEU A 83 3.45 12.14 6.26
CA LEU A 83 2.16 12.78 5.98
C LEU A 83 2.37 13.83 4.88
N PHE A 84 1.71 13.64 3.74
CA PHE A 84 1.84 14.56 2.60
C PHE A 84 1.14 15.89 2.88
N PRO A 85 1.64 17.02 2.34
CA PRO A 85 0.95 18.32 2.50
C PRO A 85 -0.50 18.29 1.98
N SER A 86 -0.76 17.62 0.86
CA SER A 86 -2.09 17.43 0.28
C SER A 86 -3.05 16.62 1.16
N GLU A 87 -2.51 15.74 2.01
CA GLU A 87 -3.31 14.92 2.92
C GLU A 87 -3.91 15.72 4.08
N ARG A 88 -3.41 16.93 4.33
CA ARG A 88 -3.96 17.89 5.32
C ARG A 88 -5.13 18.72 4.77
N LEU A 89 -5.35 18.67 3.45
CA LEU A 89 -6.42 19.42 2.79
C LEU A 89 -7.77 18.72 2.98
N PRO A 90 -8.89 19.47 2.96
CA PRO A 90 -10.23 18.89 2.99
C PRO A 90 -10.43 17.85 1.87
N MET A 91 -11.32 16.90 2.13
CA MET A 91 -11.78 15.89 1.17
C MET A 91 -13.31 15.93 1.13
N ASP A 92 -13.87 15.97 -0.07
CA ASP A 92 -15.31 15.87 -0.22
C ASP A 92 -15.80 14.42 -0.27
N MET A 93 -17.12 14.22 -0.22
CA MET A 93 -17.73 12.90 -0.24
C MET A 93 -17.44 12.15 -1.56
N THR A 94 -17.29 12.85 -2.66
CA THR A 94 -17.01 12.23 -3.98
C THR A 94 -15.61 11.64 -3.99
N GLU A 95 -14.61 12.43 -3.59
CA GLU A 95 -13.21 11.97 -3.47
C GLU A 95 -13.10 10.80 -2.49
N TYR A 96 -13.74 10.92 -1.32
CA TYR A 96 -13.78 9.85 -0.33
C TYR A 96 -14.36 8.55 -0.89
N THR A 97 -15.52 8.64 -1.52
CA THR A 97 -16.22 7.47 -2.08
C THR A 97 -15.37 6.76 -3.12
N GLN A 98 -14.73 7.51 -4.02
CA GLN A 98 -13.84 6.95 -5.03
C GLN A 98 -12.63 6.22 -4.41
N LYS A 99 -11.97 6.85 -3.45
CA LYS A 99 -10.81 6.23 -2.75
C LYS A 99 -11.23 5.03 -1.90
N LYS A 100 -12.36 5.10 -1.19
CA LYS A 100 -12.94 3.97 -0.47
C LYS A 100 -13.24 2.78 -1.40
N GLN A 101 -13.82 3.04 -2.56
CA GLN A 101 -14.10 1.98 -3.55
C GLN A 101 -12.81 1.30 -4.03
N LEU A 102 -11.71 2.06 -4.24
CA LEU A 102 -10.41 1.47 -4.53
C LEU A 102 -9.89 0.60 -3.38
N CYS A 103 -10.06 1.02 -2.14
CA CYS A 103 -9.67 0.23 -0.96
C CYS A 103 -10.48 -1.07 -0.84
N ILE A 104 -11.79 -1.04 -1.13
CA ILE A 104 -12.62 -2.25 -1.14
C ILE A 104 -12.21 -3.17 -2.30
N ARG A 105 -12.00 -2.61 -3.50
CA ARG A 105 -11.50 -3.38 -4.66
C ARG A 105 -10.15 -4.03 -4.35
N SER A 106 -9.24 -3.30 -3.71
CA SER A 106 -7.94 -3.83 -3.29
C SER A 106 -8.09 -5.05 -2.39
N ALA A 107 -9.01 -5.01 -1.42
CA ALA A 107 -9.30 -6.15 -0.56
C ALA A 107 -9.86 -7.35 -1.35
N MET A 108 -10.80 -7.12 -2.27
CA MET A 108 -11.34 -8.18 -3.13
C MET A 108 -10.26 -8.82 -4.02
N ASP A 109 -9.37 -8.01 -4.55
CA ASP A 109 -8.30 -8.46 -5.42
C ASP A 109 -7.19 -9.18 -4.63
N PHE A 110 -6.91 -8.74 -3.40
CA PHE A 110 -6.02 -9.46 -2.49
C PHE A 110 -6.57 -10.85 -2.15
N GLU A 111 -7.87 -10.93 -1.84
CA GLU A 111 -8.54 -12.20 -1.55
C GLU A 111 -8.51 -13.14 -2.76
N LYS A 112 -8.74 -12.65 -4.00
CA LYS A 112 -8.61 -13.46 -5.23
C LYS A 112 -7.20 -14.02 -5.38
N LEU A 113 -6.18 -13.21 -5.19
CA LEU A 113 -4.78 -13.67 -5.21
C LEU A 113 -4.57 -14.74 -4.14
N TYR A 114 -4.97 -14.50 -2.90
CA TYR A 114 -4.84 -15.44 -1.80
C TYR A 114 -5.55 -16.77 -2.09
N VAL A 115 -6.80 -16.73 -2.55
CA VAL A 115 -7.58 -17.95 -2.87
C VAL A 115 -6.89 -18.79 -3.94
N SER A 116 -6.22 -18.18 -4.92
CA SER A 116 -5.53 -18.88 -5.99
C SER A 116 -4.29 -19.68 -5.54
N ILE A 117 -3.74 -19.40 -4.35
CA ILE A 117 -2.54 -20.07 -3.85
C ILE A 117 -2.90 -21.45 -3.28
N PRO A 118 -2.31 -22.57 -3.77
CA PRO A 118 -2.76 -23.91 -3.38
C PRO A 118 -2.49 -24.27 -1.92
N GLN A 119 -1.33 -23.90 -1.38
CA GLN A 119 -0.87 -24.25 -0.02
C GLN A 119 -0.66 -23.00 0.82
N LYS A 120 -1.71 -22.60 1.54
CA LYS A 120 -1.74 -21.34 2.30
C LYS A 120 -0.67 -21.25 3.39
N ASP A 121 -0.34 -22.37 4.02
CA ASP A 121 0.56 -22.46 5.16
C ASP A 121 2.01 -22.81 4.77
N ARG A 122 2.27 -23.02 3.48
CA ARG A 122 3.61 -23.27 2.99
C ARG A 122 4.49 -22.03 3.23
N ALA A 123 5.68 -22.25 3.83
CA ALA A 123 6.67 -21.19 3.93
C ALA A 123 7.19 -20.81 2.53
N LEU A 124 6.94 -19.59 2.12
CA LEU A 124 7.34 -19.00 0.82
C LEU A 124 8.69 -18.29 0.89
N ARG A 125 9.14 -17.94 2.10
CA ARG A 125 10.43 -17.29 2.36
C ARG A 125 10.98 -17.65 3.74
N LYS A 126 12.28 -17.40 3.95
CA LYS A 126 12.90 -17.56 5.27
C LYS A 126 12.38 -16.49 6.24
N SER A 127 12.21 -16.89 7.50
CA SER A 127 11.84 -15.96 8.57
C SER A 127 12.99 -14.99 8.85
N ARG A 128 12.65 -13.73 9.10
CA ARG A 128 13.52 -12.69 9.66
C ARG A 128 12.72 -11.74 10.54
N ARG A 129 13.38 -10.95 11.36
CA ARG A 129 12.75 -9.89 12.13
C ARG A 129 12.93 -8.54 11.46
N THR A 130 11.94 -7.69 11.61
CA THR A 130 11.92 -6.30 11.17
C THR A 130 11.52 -5.40 12.33
N PHE A 131 11.29 -4.12 12.10
CA PHE A 131 10.82 -3.18 13.11
C PHE A 131 9.48 -3.60 13.77
N TYR A 132 8.57 -4.23 13.01
CA TYR A 132 7.27 -4.72 13.50
C TYR A 132 7.28 -6.17 14.00
N GLY A 133 8.45 -6.83 14.09
CA GLY A 133 8.58 -8.19 14.59
C GLY A 133 8.93 -9.22 13.52
N LYS A 134 8.40 -10.45 13.64
CA LYS A 134 8.62 -11.52 12.66
C LYS A 134 7.85 -11.23 11.38
N ILE A 135 8.55 -11.27 10.22
CA ILE A 135 7.86 -11.13 8.93
C ILE A 135 6.95 -12.33 8.65
N PRO A 136 5.78 -12.10 8.04
CA PRO A 136 4.92 -13.19 7.58
C PRO A 136 5.62 -13.98 6.48
N CYS A 137 5.64 -15.32 6.59
CA CYS A 137 6.40 -16.21 5.71
C CYS A 137 5.52 -17.07 4.81
N SER A 138 4.24 -17.25 5.14
CA SER A 138 3.26 -18.01 4.36
C SER A 138 2.20 -17.09 3.77
N ALA A 139 1.39 -17.61 2.84
CA ALA A 139 0.27 -16.85 2.27
C ALA A 139 -0.76 -16.49 3.36
N ARG A 140 -1.04 -17.41 4.28
CA ARG A 140 -1.93 -17.16 5.41
C ARG A 140 -1.41 -16.04 6.30
N GLU A 141 -0.16 -16.15 6.77
CA GLU A 141 0.45 -15.13 7.63
C GLU A 141 0.49 -13.76 6.97
N MET A 142 0.74 -13.67 5.64
CA MET A 142 0.72 -12.39 4.91
C MET A 142 -0.69 -11.79 4.85
N THR A 143 -1.71 -12.61 4.62
CA THR A 143 -3.10 -12.16 4.58
C THR A 143 -3.58 -11.69 5.95
N GLU A 144 -3.32 -12.46 6.98
CA GLU A 144 -3.65 -12.10 8.37
C GLU A 144 -2.95 -10.81 8.80
N HIS A 145 -1.63 -10.70 8.54
CA HIS A 145 -0.87 -9.48 8.82
C HIS A 145 -1.46 -8.25 8.13
N THR A 146 -1.82 -8.39 6.85
CA THR A 146 -2.39 -7.29 6.08
C THR A 146 -3.77 -6.89 6.60
N ASN A 147 -4.60 -7.86 6.98
CA ASN A 147 -5.92 -7.61 7.55
C ASN A 147 -5.84 -6.96 8.93
N ASN A 148 -5.01 -7.50 9.82
CA ASN A 148 -4.88 -7.03 11.21
C ASN A 148 -4.34 -5.59 11.31
N THR A 149 -3.69 -5.07 10.27
CA THR A 149 -3.26 -3.67 10.22
C THR A 149 -4.46 -2.69 10.29
N LEU A 150 -5.68 -3.13 9.97
CA LEU A 150 -6.88 -2.31 10.13
C LEU A 150 -7.13 -1.91 11.60
N GLU A 151 -6.78 -2.77 12.55
CA GLU A 151 -6.90 -2.48 13.99
C GLU A 151 -5.97 -1.33 14.40
N TYR A 152 -4.71 -1.37 13.91
CA TYR A 152 -3.76 -0.28 14.13
C TYR A 152 -4.26 1.03 13.53
N TYR A 153 -4.82 1.00 12.31
CA TYR A 153 -5.39 2.19 11.69
C TYR A 153 -6.60 2.72 12.46
N ALA A 154 -7.50 1.84 12.91
CA ALA A 154 -8.66 2.24 13.71
C ALA A 154 -8.25 2.89 15.05
N ASP A 155 -7.24 2.31 15.73
CA ASP A 155 -6.70 2.87 16.99
C ASP A 155 -6.13 4.29 16.79
N ALA A 156 -5.46 4.56 15.66
CA ALA A 156 -4.97 5.89 15.32
C ALA A 156 -6.08 6.96 15.21
N PHE A 157 -7.30 6.54 14.90
CA PHE A 157 -8.50 7.41 14.84
C PHE A 157 -9.33 7.35 16.12
N GLY A 158 -8.94 6.55 17.12
CA GLY A 158 -9.72 6.35 18.35
C GLY A 158 -11.02 5.60 18.11
N VAL A 159 -11.11 4.79 17.04
CA VAL A 159 -12.29 4.01 16.67
C VAL A 159 -12.12 2.58 17.16
N PRO A 160 -13.03 2.04 18.00
CA PRO A 160 -12.99 0.63 18.39
C PRO A 160 -13.22 -0.26 17.16
N PHE A 161 -12.28 -1.15 16.91
CA PHE A 161 -12.38 -2.09 15.80
C PHE A 161 -11.52 -3.33 16.04
N GLU A 162 -12.07 -4.49 15.73
CA GLU A 162 -11.38 -5.78 15.75
C GLU A 162 -11.67 -6.52 14.44
N THR A 163 -10.67 -7.19 13.88
CA THR A 163 -10.82 -8.05 12.72
C THR A 163 -11.47 -9.37 13.10
N GLU A 164 -12.32 -9.92 12.22
CA GLU A 164 -13.01 -11.20 12.43
C GLU A 164 -12.48 -12.28 11.44
N GLY A 165 -11.46 -11.95 10.64
CA GLY A 165 -10.79 -12.87 9.72
C GLY A 165 -11.34 -12.91 8.30
N GLY A 166 -12.40 -12.17 8.01
CA GLY A 166 -12.95 -12.00 6.65
C GLY A 166 -12.34 -10.79 5.97
N PHE A 167 -11.34 -10.98 5.10
CA PHE A 167 -10.53 -9.87 4.55
C PHE A 167 -11.37 -8.75 3.91
N VAL A 168 -12.35 -9.09 3.06
CA VAL A 168 -13.24 -8.11 2.41
C VAL A 168 -14.27 -7.57 3.39
N GLU A 169 -14.86 -8.43 4.22
CA GLU A 169 -15.90 -8.02 5.17
C GLU A 169 -15.31 -7.14 6.28
N ASP A 170 -14.13 -7.47 6.79
CA ASP A 170 -13.42 -6.62 7.75
C ASP A 170 -13.11 -5.24 7.15
N ARG A 171 -12.72 -5.16 5.87
CA ARG A 171 -12.52 -3.89 5.19
C ARG A 171 -13.79 -3.05 5.11
N LYS A 172 -14.94 -3.66 4.83
CA LYS A 172 -16.24 -2.95 4.81
C LYS A 172 -16.64 -2.47 6.19
N ARG A 173 -16.53 -3.34 7.21
CA ARG A 173 -16.82 -3.00 8.62
C ARG A 173 -15.91 -1.87 9.11
N PHE A 174 -14.62 -1.92 8.78
CA PHE A 174 -13.65 -0.89 9.11
C PHE A 174 -14.06 0.48 8.56
N PHE A 175 -14.41 0.59 7.28
CA PHE A 175 -14.88 1.85 6.74
C PHE A 175 -16.20 2.31 7.35
N SER A 176 -17.13 1.40 7.66
CA SER A 176 -18.36 1.75 8.38
C SER A 176 -18.07 2.30 9.78
N ALA A 177 -17.08 1.76 10.48
CA ALA A 177 -16.65 2.27 11.77
C ALA A 177 -16.01 3.67 11.65
N ILE A 178 -15.16 3.92 10.67
CA ILE A 178 -14.61 5.27 10.38
C ILE A 178 -15.72 6.26 10.05
N GLU A 179 -16.69 5.87 9.21
CA GLU A 179 -17.84 6.70 8.82
C GLU A 179 -18.79 7.03 9.97
N SER A 180 -18.76 6.25 11.06
CA SER A 180 -19.55 6.53 12.26
C SER A 180 -19.00 7.67 13.13
N MET A 181 -17.78 8.12 12.87
CA MET A 181 -17.21 9.27 13.59
C MET A 181 -17.98 10.56 13.25
N PRO A 182 -18.26 11.41 14.24
CA PRO A 182 -18.81 12.73 13.96
C PRO A 182 -17.90 13.52 13.01
N ASP A 183 -18.47 14.09 11.95
CA ASP A 183 -17.75 14.90 10.95
C ASP A 183 -16.50 14.19 10.41
N PHE A 184 -16.59 12.90 10.07
CA PHE A 184 -15.45 12.06 9.65
C PHE A 184 -14.67 12.62 8.45
N LEU A 185 -15.31 13.45 7.60
CA LEU A 185 -14.67 14.14 6.48
C LEU A 185 -13.94 15.43 6.87
N ALA A 186 -14.09 15.90 8.12
CA ALA A 186 -13.40 17.11 8.56
C ALA A 186 -11.87 16.91 8.41
N PRO A 187 -11.13 17.95 7.98
CA PRO A 187 -9.69 17.85 7.77
C PRO A 187 -8.93 17.86 9.12
N ARG A 188 -9.13 16.80 9.89
CA ARG A 188 -8.50 16.61 11.21
C ARG A 188 -7.18 15.87 11.06
N VAL A 189 -6.22 16.26 11.90
CA VAL A 189 -4.98 15.49 12.10
C VAL A 189 -5.10 14.80 13.45
N PHE A 190 -5.00 13.48 13.42
CA PHE A 190 -4.96 12.63 14.59
C PHE A 190 -3.51 12.30 14.91
N THR A 191 -3.19 12.09 16.17
CA THR A 191 -1.88 11.61 16.62
C THR A 191 -2.06 10.23 17.22
N ALA A 192 -1.46 9.21 16.61
CA ALA A 192 -1.47 7.85 17.15
C ALA A 192 -0.61 7.76 18.43
N ARG A 193 -0.70 6.64 19.16
CA ARG A 193 0.00 6.43 20.43
C ARG A 193 1.52 6.49 20.31
N ASP A 194 2.05 6.11 19.15
CA ASP A 194 3.48 6.15 18.80
C ASP A 194 3.94 7.52 18.28
N GLY A 195 3.02 8.47 18.17
CA GLY A 195 3.28 9.84 17.67
C GLY A 195 3.09 10.01 16.17
N GLU A 196 2.77 8.96 15.42
CA GLU A 196 2.51 9.07 13.99
C GLU A 196 1.28 9.96 13.73
N LEU A 197 1.40 10.90 12.77
CA LEU A 197 0.31 11.78 12.38
C LEU A 197 -0.54 11.15 11.29
N TRP A 198 -1.86 11.20 11.48
CA TRP A 198 -2.84 10.60 10.60
C TRP A 198 -3.90 11.61 10.14
N THR A 199 -4.33 11.43 8.89
CA THR A 199 -5.53 12.07 8.32
C THR A 199 -6.31 11.01 7.57
N LEU A 200 -7.57 11.30 7.25
CA LEU A 200 -8.39 10.37 6.47
C LEU A 200 -7.79 10.10 5.07
N LYS A 201 -7.16 11.10 4.44
CA LYS A 201 -6.46 10.91 3.15
C LYS A 201 -5.26 9.98 3.29
N LYS A 202 -4.43 10.18 4.31
CA LYS A 202 -3.32 9.28 4.62
C LYS A 202 -3.80 7.86 4.89
N LEU A 203 -4.88 7.68 5.65
CA LEU A 203 -5.48 6.37 5.91
C LEU A 203 -5.81 5.63 4.60
N LEU A 204 -6.51 6.28 3.68
CA LEU A 204 -6.90 5.69 2.39
C LEU A 204 -5.67 5.31 1.56
N ARG A 205 -4.66 6.17 1.51
CA ARG A 205 -3.38 5.86 0.84
C ARG A 205 -2.67 4.68 1.50
N ARG A 206 -2.57 4.67 2.83
CA ARG A 206 -1.87 3.63 3.60
C ARG A 206 -2.54 2.26 3.44
N VAL A 207 -3.86 2.20 3.42
CA VAL A 207 -4.61 0.98 3.15
C VAL A 207 -4.26 0.43 1.76
N LEU A 208 -4.33 1.26 0.72
CA LEU A 208 -4.00 0.85 -0.65
C LEU A 208 -2.55 0.43 -0.81
N TRP A 209 -1.63 1.21 -0.26
CA TRP A 209 -0.20 0.92 -0.32
C TRP A 209 0.14 -0.38 0.41
N HIS A 210 -0.41 -0.59 1.61
CA HIS A 210 -0.13 -1.78 2.42
C HIS A 210 -0.66 -3.06 1.76
N ASP A 211 -1.87 -3.02 1.21
CA ASP A 211 -2.40 -4.13 0.43
C ASP A 211 -1.47 -4.44 -0.76
N ARG A 212 -1.08 -3.44 -1.54
CA ARG A 212 -0.26 -3.63 -2.74
C ARG A 212 1.15 -4.13 -2.43
N ILE A 213 1.79 -3.65 -1.36
CA ILE A 213 3.14 -4.12 -0.99
C ILE A 213 3.13 -5.59 -0.61
N HIS A 214 2.11 -6.03 0.16
CA HIS A 214 1.97 -7.43 0.56
C HIS A 214 1.45 -8.30 -0.57
N ALA A 215 0.51 -7.84 -1.38
CA ALA A 215 0.06 -8.56 -2.58
C ALA A 215 1.19 -8.78 -3.58
N HIS A 216 2.04 -7.76 -3.84
CA HIS A 216 3.20 -7.88 -4.72
C HIS A 216 4.22 -8.89 -4.19
N ALA A 217 4.52 -8.84 -2.89
CA ALA A 217 5.40 -9.82 -2.25
C ALA A 217 4.82 -11.24 -2.34
N LEU A 218 3.53 -11.40 -2.04
CA LEU A 218 2.83 -12.68 -2.11
C LEU A 218 2.83 -13.27 -3.52
N TYR A 219 2.45 -12.46 -4.52
CA TYR A 219 2.44 -12.88 -5.91
C TYR A 219 3.82 -13.33 -6.40
N ARG A 220 4.86 -12.49 -6.19
CA ARG A 220 6.24 -12.81 -6.56
C ARG A 220 6.72 -14.12 -5.93
N LEU A 221 6.43 -14.33 -4.65
CA LEU A 221 6.83 -15.54 -3.95
C LEU A 221 6.03 -16.76 -4.45
N ALA A 222 4.72 -16.60 -4.62
CA ALA A 222 3.87 -17.69 -5.07
C ALA A 222 4.29 -18.26 -6.43
N ILE A 223 4.60 -17.42 -7.40
CA ILE A 223 5.01 -17.87 -8.74
C ILE A 223 6.41 -18.52 -8.78
N THR A 224 7.19 -18.49 -7.69
CA THR A 224 8.43 -19.28 -7.59
C THR A 224 8.16 -20.73 -7.19
N PHE A 225 6.99 -21.03 -6.61
CA PHE A 225 6.62 -22.36 -6.15
C PHE A 225 5.56 -23.03 -7.02
N TRP A 226 4.73 -22.23 -7.69
CA TRP A 226 3.65 -22.73 -8.55
C TRP A 226 3.72 -22.07 -9.92
N GLN A 227 3.15 -22.74 -10.92
CA GLN A 227 3.08 -22.20 -12.28
C GLN A 227 2.35 -20.86 -12.28
N LYS A 228 2.89 -19.88 -13.00
CA LYS A 228 2.39 -18.48 -13.03
C LYS A 228 0.92 -18.40 -13.47
N ASP A 229 0.49 -19.25 -14.39
CA ASP A 229 -0.87 -19.32 -14.91
C ASP A 229 -1.90 -19.83 -13.89
N ARG A 230 -1.44 -20.49 -12.82
CA ARG A 230 -2.30 -20.93 -11.71
C ARG A 230 -2.50 -19.88 -10.63
N ILE A 231 -1.65 -18.85 -10.58
CA ILE A 231 -1.70 -17.80 -9.57
C ILE A 231 -2.35 -16.56 -10.17
N GLN A 232 -3.49 -16.16 -9.62
CA GLN A 232 -4.17 -14.95 -10.09
C GLN A 232 -3.33 -13.71 -9.79
N ASN A 233 -3.37 -12.77 -10.73
CA ASN A 233 -2.67 -11.49 -10.63
C ASN A 233 -3.64 -10.32 -10.87
N PRO A 234 -4.62 -10.12 -9.99
CA PRO A 234 -5.62 -9.08 -10.21
C PRO A 234 -5.06 -7.65 -10.08
N PHE A 235 -3.88 -7.49 -9.48
CA PHE A 235 -3.19 -6.20 -9.33
C PHE A 235 -2.34 -5.80 -10.54
N CYS A 236 -2.33 -6.60 -11.60
CA CYS A 236 -1.56 -6.36 -12.83
C CYS A 236 -0.04 -6.25 -12.62
N PHE A 237 0.51 -6.93 -11.60
CA PHE A 237 1.96 -6.91 -11.36
C PHE A 237 2.73 -7.55 -12.51
N THR A 238 3.71 -6.85 -13.03
CA THR A 238 4.62 -7.41 -14.03
C THR A 238 5.78 -8.12 -13.34
N THR A 239 6.09 -9.31 -13.80
CA THR A 239 7.28 -10.04 -13.35
C THR A 239 8.39 -9.83 -14.35
N GLU A 240 9.52 -9.30 -13.90
CA GLU A 240 10.73 -9.38 -14.70
C GLU A 240 11.08 -10.87 -14.87
N LYS A 241 11.38 -11.29 -16.10
CA LYS A 241 12.03 -12.57 -16.30
C LYS A 241 13.35 -12.49 -15.55
N GLY A 242 13.49 -13.29 -14.48
CA GLY A 242 14.73 -13.34 -13.73
C GLY A 242 15.92 -13.48 -14.68
N ARG A 243 16.90 -12.58 -14.52
CA ARG A 243 18.23 -12.73 -15.08
C ARG A 243 18.94 -13.84 -14.34
#